data_79c8e52ea3f04ea7c9b53a0fed8d1ad1
#
_entry.id   79c8e52ea3f04ea7c9b53a0fed8d1ad1
#
_cell.length_a   1.000
_cell.length_b   1.000
_cell.length_c   1.000
_cell.angle_alpha   90.00
_cell.angle_beta   90.00
_cell.angle_gamma   90.00
#
_symmetry.space_group_name_H-M   'P 1'
#
loop_
_entity.id
_entity.type
_entity.pdbx_description
1 polymer ?
#
loop_
_entity_poly.entity_id
_entity_poly.type
_entity_poly.pdbx_seq_one_letter_code
_entity_poly.pdbx_strand_id
1 'polypeptide(L)'
;IKIFNILGSNNSGGFVNACVTKTGYPNAINFTDIGPIYEPSLVTPDKQKKIKNLQIYISNFESNPNLVFFKKNIFIGHPNFVQKEKVDVFLPSKTPGVDTKGLIVRSDNGGILKLEKKVDSTYPSINELIEDIRKN
;
A
#
# COMPACT_ATOMS: atom_id res chain seq x y z
N ILE A 1 -3.10 -27.95 -18.92
CA ILE A 1 -2.21 -27.39 -17.91
C ILE A 1 -3.04 -26.36 -17.09
N LYS A 2 -3.10 -26.54 -15.76
CA LYS A 2 -3.71 -25.56 -14.88
C LYS A 2 -2.61 -24.61 -14.40
N ILE A 3 -2.76 -23.31 -14.66
CA ILE A 3 -1.82 -22.29 -14.21
C ILE A 3 -2.41 -21.65 -12.96
N PHE A 4 -1.65 -21.63 -11.88
CA PHE A 4 -1.99 -20.91 -10.65
C PHE A 4 -1.11 -19.65 -10.55
N ASN A 5 -1.72 -18.49 -10.53
CA ASN A 5 -1.03 -17.24 -10.20
C ASN A 5 -1.00 -17.07 -8.69
N ILE A 6 0.19 -17.00 -8.13
CA ILE A 6 0.40 -16.64 -6.73
C ILE A 6 0.75 -15.15 -6.69
N LEU A 7 -0.12 -14.38 -6.07
CA LEU A 7 0.10 -12.94 -5.87
C LEU A 7 1.11 -12.72 -4.74
N GLY A 8 1.75 -11.54 -4.75
CA GLY A 8 2.71 -11.18 -3.71
C GLY A 8 2.09 -11.07 -2.30
N SER A 9 2.94 -10.83 -1.29
CA SER A 9 2.54 -10.62 0.11
C SER A 9 1.79 -9.30 0.33
N ASN A 10 1.50 -8.98 1.60
CA ASN A 10 0.96 -7.68 2.03
C ASN A 10 -0.37 -7.27 1.38
N ASN A 11 -1.25 -8.25 1.13
CA ASN A 11 -2.55 -8.03 0.49
C ASN A 11 -2.46 -7.45 -0.94
N SER A 12 -1.43 -7.81 -1.68
CA SER A 12 -1.27 -7.35 -3.07
C SER A 12 -2.46 -7.72 -3.96
N GLY A 13 -3.11 -8.87 -3.73
CA GLY A 13 -4.36 -9.24 -4.39
C GLY A 13 -5.50 -8.26 -4.13
N GLY A 14 -5.65 -7.82 -2.88
CA GLY A 14 -6.63 -6.79 -2.52
C GLY A 14 -6.34 -5.45 -3.19
N PHE A 15 -5.08 -5.06 -3.26
CA PHE A 15 -4.66 -3.85 -3.98
C PHE A 15 -5.00 -3.92 -5.47
N VAL A 16 -4.63 -5.01 -6.15
CA VAL A 16 -4.94 -5.23 -7.57
C VAL A 16 -6.45 -5.17 -7.81
N ASN A 17 -7.25 -5.87 -7.00
CA ASN A 17 -8.71 -5.86 -7.14
C ASN A 17 -9.30 -4.44 -6.95
N ALA A 18 -8.81 -3.68 -5.98
CA ALA A 18 -9.24 -2.30 -5.78
C ALA A 18 -8.87 -1.41 -6.98
N CYS A 19 -7.65 -1.53 -7.50
CA CYS A 19 -7.20 -0.80 -8.68
C CYS A 19 -8.08 -1.10 -9.90
N VAL A 20 -8.30 -2.38 -10.21
CA VAL A 20 -9.14 -2.81 -11.34
C VAL A 20 -10.57 -2.28 -11.18
N THR A 21 -11.15 -2.40 -9.98
CA THR A 21 -12.52 -1.94 -9.73
C THR A 21 -12.68 -0.42 -9.90
N LYS A 22 -11.66 0.36 -9.55
CA LYS A 22 -11.72 1.83 -9.58
C LYS A 22 -11.25 2.44 -10.90
N THR A 23 -10.35 1.79 -11.61
CA THR A 23 -9.67 2.39 -12.78
C THR A 23 -9.69 1.52 -14.03
N GLY A 24 -10.05 0.25 -13.91
CA GLY A 24 -9.93 -0.75 -14.98
C GLY A 24 -8.52 -1.36 -15.13
N TYR A 25 -7.52 -0.87 -14.36
CA TYR A 25 -6.12 -1.30 -14.48
C TYR A 25 -5.60 -1.95 -13.19
N PRO A 26 -4.77 -3.00 -13.26
CA PRO A 26 -4.31 -3.74 -12.07
C PRO A 26 -3.22 -2.98 -11.28
N ASN A 27 -2.41 -2.19 -11.94
CA ASN A 27 -1.29 -1.43 -11.37
C ASN A 27 -0.77 -0.39 -12.38
N ALA A 28 0.37 0.24 -12.10
CA ALA A 28 1.03 1.19 -13.02
C ALA A 28 0.08 2.26 -13.55
N ILE A 29 -0.74 2.79 -12.66
CA ILE A 29 -1.80 3.76 -13.00
C ILE A 29 -1.22 5.16 -12.86
N ASN A 30 -1.26 5.92 -13.96
CA ASN A 30 -1.00 7.34 -13.97
C ASN A 30 -2.33 8.08 -13.92
N PHE A 31 -2.54 8.90 -12.88
CA PHE A 31 -3.73 9.74 -12.74
C PHE A 31 -3.46 11.09 -13.42
N THR A 32 -4.19 11.36 -14.49
CA THR A 32 -4.09 12.58 -15.29
C THR A 32 -5.40 13.36 -15.23
N ASP A 33 -5.40 14.60 -15.76
CA ASP A 33 -6.59 15.46 -15.83
C ASP A 33 -7.74 14.83 -16.63
N ILE A 34 -7.42 13.92 -17.55
CA ILE A 34 -8.42 13.18 -18.35
C ILE A 34 -8.80 11.82 -17.75
N GLY A 35 -8.23 11.46 -16.59
CA GLY A 35 -8.52 10.23 -15.87
C GLY A 35 -7.32 9.29 -15.72
N PRO A 36 -7.54 8.06 -15.20
CA PRO A 36 -6.49 7.08 -15.02
C PRO A 36 -6.03 6.47 -16.35
N ILE A 37 -4.71 6.38 -16.54
CA ILE A 37 -4.07 5.78 -17.71
C ILE A 37 -3.14 4.65 -17.26
N TYR A 38 -3.14 3.52 -17.97
CA TYR A 38 -2.19 2.45 -17.74
C TYR A 38 -0.84 2.78 -18.36
N GLU A 39 0.18 2.95 -17.52
CA GLU A 39 1.51 3.37 -17.96
C GLU A 39 2.64 2.54 -17.30
N PRO A 40 2.84 1.29 -17.72
CA PRO A 40 3.83 0.38 -17.13
C PRO A 40 5.26 0.93 -17.14
N SER A 41 5.58 1.79 -18.10
CA SER A 41 6.90 2.39 -18.20
C SER A 41 7.28 3.25 -16.98
N LEU A 42 6.29 3.78 -16.25
CA LEU A 42 6.52 4.58 -15.03
C LEU A 42 6.95 3.75 -13.81
N VAL A 43 6.73 2.43 -13.84
CA VAL A 43 7.13 1.54 -12.74
C VAL A 43 8.52 0.93 -12.91
N THR A 44 9.23 1.23 -13.99
CA THR A 44 10.61 0.79 -14.16
C THR A 44 11.53 1.62 -13.23
N PRO A 45 12.49 0.98 -12.52
CA PRO A 45 13.33 1.65 -11.53
C PRO A 45 14.06 2.90 -12.05
N ASP A 46 14.54 2.86 -13.29
CA ASP A 46 15.31 3.96 -13.89
C ASP A 46 14.43 5.18 -14.21
N LYS A 47 13.19 4.97 -14.65
CA LYS A 47 12.26 6.08 -14.90
C LYS A 47 11.67 6.65 -13.62
N GLN A 48 11.42 5.80 -12.63
CA GLN A 48 10.95 6.24 -11.32
C GLN A 48 11.90 7.23 -10.66
N LYS A 49 13.21 6.98 -10.70
CA LYS A 49 14.24 7.88 -10.14
C LYS A 49 14.27 9.27 -10.79
N LYS A 50 13.88 9.37 -12.08
CA LYS A 50 13.91 10.64 -12.83
C LYS A 50 12.66 11.50 -12.63
N ILE A 51 11.51 10.89 -12.32
CA ILE A 51 10.20 11.54 -12.38
C ILE A 51 9.67 11.90 -10.99
N LYS A 52 10.08 11.19 -9.93
CA LYS A 52 9.45 11.30 -8.60
C LYS A 52 10.28 12.10 -7.61
N ASN A 53 9.75 13.24 -7.20
CA ASN A 53 10.29 14.02 -6.09
C ASN A 53 9.78 13.51 -4.74
N LEU A 54 8.62 12.86 -4.69
CA LEU A 54 7.96 12.33 -3.49
C LEU A 54 7.48 10.90 -3.73
N GLN A 55 7.73 10.03 -2.76
CA GLN A 55 7.22 8.68 -2.69
C GLN A 55 6.42 8.50 -1.41
N ILE A 56 5.24 7.91 -1.53
CA ILE A 56 4.43 7.50 -0.39
C ILE A 56 4.35 5.98 -0.39
N TYR A 57 4.79 5.36 0.70
CA TYR A 57 4.68 3.93 0.94
C TYR A 57 3.59 3.65 1.95
N ILE A 58 2.78 2.63 1.66
CA ILE A 58 1.77 2.13 2.59
C ILE A 58 2.01 0.65 2.81
N SER A 59 2.39 0.25 4.04
CA SER A 59 2.64 -1.13 4.41
C SER A 59 2.34 -1.39 5.88
N ASN A 60 1.23 -2.07 6.17
CA ASN A 60 0.78 -2.35 7.54
C ASN A 60 1.17 -3.72 8.07
N PHE A 61 1.50 -4.67 7.19
CA PHE A 61 1.73 -6.05 7.58
C PHE A 61 3.20 -6.39 7.81
N GLU A 62 4.11 -5.51 7.42
CA GLU A 62 5.53 -5.78 7.42
C GLU A 62 6.31 -4.62 8.05
N SER A 63 7.14 -4.95 9.05
CA SER A 63 7.99 -3.97 9.74
C SER A 63 9.27 -3.63 8.99
N ASN A 64 9.70 -4.46 8.05
CA ASN A 64 10.92 -4.26 7.26
C ASN A 64 10.69 -4.51 5.76
N PRO A 65 9.78 -3.75 5.10
CA PRO A 65 9.55 -3.90 3.69
C PRO A 65 10.79 -3.51 2.88
N ASN A 66 10.99 -4.18 1.74
CA ASN A 66 12.06 -3.82 0.80
C ASN A 66 11.65 -2.55 0.03
N LEU A 67 12.21 -1.40 0.43
CA LEU A 67 11.86 -0.09 -0.12
C LEU A 67 12.96 0.45 -1.02
N VAL A 68 12.55 1.16 -2.07
CA VAL A 68 13.43 1.98 -2.91
C VAL A 68 13.21 3.44 -2.54
N PHE A 69 14.20 4.08 -1.93
CA PHE A 69 14.10 5.46 -1.47
C PHE A 69 14.32 6.47 -2.60
N PHE A 70 13.56 7.55 -2.54
CA PHE A 70 13.60 8.68 -3.45
C PHE A 70 14.07 9.95 -2.72
N LYS A 71 13.92 11.12 -3.37
CA LYS A 71 14.33 12.40 -2.78
C LYS A 71 13.56 12.74 -1.52
N LYS A 72 12.25 12.45 -1.51
CA LYS A 72 11.35 12.59 -0.37
C LYS A 72 10.54 11.32 -0.18
N ASN A 73 10.44 10.82 1.04
CA ASN A 73 9.79 9.56 1.36
C ASN A 73 8.85 9.72 2.55
N ILE A 74 7.61 9.32 2.36
CA ILE A 74 6.63 9.19 3.44
C ILE A 74 6.32 7.72 3.61
N PHE A 75 6.36 7.21 4.82
CA PHE A 75 5.93 5.85 5.13
C PHE A 75 4.74 5.89 6.06
N ILE A 76 3.66 5.21 5.67
CA ILE A 76 2.45 5.00 6.47
C ILE A 76 2.32 3.51 6.71
N GLY A 77 2.30 3.07 7.97
CA GLY A 77 2.14 1.65 8.20
C GLY A 77 2.60 1.14 9.54
N HIS A 78 3.20 -0.05 9.53
CA HIS A 78 3.51 -0.84 10.72
C HIS A 78 4.26 -0.03 11.79
N PRO A 79 3.76 0.03 13.05
CA PRO A 79 4.36 0.86 14.10
C PRO A 79 5.82 0.56 14.41
N ASN A 80 6.24 -0.70 14.20
CA ASN A 80 7.62 -1.16 14.40
C ASN A 80 8.45 -1.11 13.11
N PHE A 81 8.16 -0.17 12.20
CA PHE A 81 8.95 0.04 11.00
C PHE A 81 10.42 0.29 11.34
N VAL A 82 11.34 -0.52 10.76
CA VAL A 82 12.76 -0.54 11.17
C VAL A 82 13.61 0.54 10.52
N GLN A 83 13.21 1.07 9.35
CA GLN A 83 14.02 2.01 8.56
C GLN A 83 13.51 3.46 8.72
N LYS A 84 13.10 3.83 9.93
CA LYS A 84 12.51 5.16 10.24
C LYS A 84 13.43 6.32 9.86
N GLU A 85 14.73 6.14 10.01
CA GLU A 85 15.77 7.15 9.70
C GLU A 85 15.95 7.42 8.19
N LYS A 86 15.39 6.55 7.34
CA LYS A 86 15.49 6.67 5.87
C LYS A 86 14.28 7.35 5.23
N VAL A 87 13.28 7.72 6.03
CA VAL A 87 12.08 8.40 5.55
C VAL A 87 11.99 9.79 6.14
N ASP A 88 11.49 10.74 5.35
CA ASP A 88 11.29 12.12 5.81
C ASP A 88 10.10 12.24 6.77
N VAL A 89 9.07 11.42 6.56
CA VAL A 89 7.88 11.36 7.43
C VAL A 89 7.48 9.91 7.67
N PHE A 90 7.30 9.55 8.94
CA PHE A 90 6.77 8.27 9.36
C PHE A 90 5.43 8.46 10.09
N LEU A 91 4.38 7.83 9.57
CA LEU A 91 3.04 7.82 10.15
C LEU A 91 2.67 6.39 10.57
N PRO A 92 2.82 6.04 11.85
CA PRO A 92 2.44 4.72 12.33
C PRO A 92 0.93 4.55 12.24
N SER A 93 0.47 3.39 11.80
CA SER A 93 -0.94 3.07 11.67
C SER A 93 -1.28 1.69 12.19
N LYS A 94 -2.56 1.49 12.51
CA LYS A 94 -3.10 0.18 12.93
C LYS A 94 -2.85 -0.90 11.89
N THR A 95 -2.60 -2.12 12.35
CA THR A 95 -2.39 -3.30 11.53
C THR A 95 -3.67 -4.15 11.49
N PRO A 96 -4.26 -4.39 10.30
CA PRO A 96 -5.43 -5.24 10.17
C PRO A 96 -5.21 -6.65 10.72
N GLY A 97 -6.16 -7.15 11.51
CA GLY A 97 -6.06 -8.45 12.17
C GLY A 97 -5.30 -8.43 13.50
N VAL A 98 -4.72 -7.30 13.86
CA VAL A 98 -4.07 -7.06 15.15
C VAL A 98 -4.91 -6.06 15.95
N ASP A 99 -4.85 -4.81 15.62
CA ASP A 99 -5.50 -3.71 16.35
C ASP A 99 -6.59 -2.98 15.56
N THR A 100 -6.90 -3.46 14.34
CA THR A 100 -8.06 -3.05 13.56
C THR A 100 -8.64 -4.21 12.76
N LYS A 101 -9.92 -4.11 12.40
CA LYS A 101 -10.53 -5.05 11.45
C LYS A 101 -10.03 -4.79 10.04
N GLY A 102 -10.10 -5.80 9.19
CA GLY A 102 -9.70 -5.64 7.80
C GLY A 102 -10.14 -6.79 6.91
N LEU A 103 -9.78 -6.69 5.65
CA LEU A 103 -9.98 -7.74 4.65
C LEU A 103 -8.64 -8.04 3.99
N ILE A 104 -8.36 -9.30 3.77
CA ILE A 104 -7.20 -9.74 3.01
C ILE A 104 -7.65 -10.68 1.89
N VAL A 105 -7.18 -10.43 0.69
CA VAL A 105 -7.38 -11.34 -0.43
C VAL A 105 -6.29 -12.40 -0.38
N ARG A 106 -6.66 -13.65 -0.45
CA ARG A 106 -5.71 -14.76 -0.48
C ARG A 106 -4.78 -14.61 -1.69
N SER A 107 -3.52 -14.98 -1.52
CA SER A 107 -2.50 -14.87 -2.58
C SER A 107 -2.79 -15.75 -3.81
N ASP A 108 -3.59 -16.81 -3.65
CA ASP A 108 -4.09 -17.66 -4.74
C ASP A 108 -5.37 -17.10 -5.38
N ASN A 109 -5.81 -15.91 -4.98
CA ASN A 109 -7.07 -15.28 -5.37
C ASN A 109 -8.34 -16.16 -5.13
N GLY A 110 -8.23 -17.15 -4.24
CA GLY A 110 -9.28 -18.13 -3.94
C GLY A 110 -10.35 -17.62 -2.96
N GLY A 111 -10.27 -16.38 -2.50
CA GLY A 111 -11.26 -15.79 -1.60
C GLY A 111 -10.75 -14.62 -0.76
N ILE A 112 -11.67 -14.08 0.03
CA ILE A 112 -11.41 -12.96 0.94
C ILE A 112 -11.53 -13.45 2.37
N LEU A 113 -10.53 -13.16 3.19
CA LEU A 113 -10.51 -13.45 4.61
C LEU A 113 -10.83 -12.17 5.39
N LYS A 114 -11.77 -12.28 6.34
CA LYS A 114 -12.03 -11.22 7.31
C LYS A 114 -11.03 -11.32 8.45
N LEU A 115 -10.41 -10.21 8.76
CA LEU A 115 -9.48 -10.08 9.87
C LEU A 115 -10.19 -9.35 11.02
N GLU A 116 -10.27 -10.00 12.18
CA GLU A 116 -10.86 -9.41 13.36
C GLU A 116 -9.78 -8.75 14.23
N LYS A 117 -10.17 -7.63 14.84
CA LYS A 117 -9.35 -6.94 15.83
C LYS A 117 -9.13 -7.85 17.06
N LYS A 118 -7.91 -7.90 17.58
CA LYS A 118 -7.50 -8.72 18.73
C LYS A 118 -7.07 -7.90 19.94
N VAL A 119 -6.46 -6.73 19.69
CA VAL A 119 -5.94 -5.84 20.74
C VAL A 119 -6.36 -4.40 20.48
N ASP A 120 -6.36 -3.59 21.52
CA ASP A 120 -6.54 -2.14 21.42
C ASP A 120 -5.21 -1.45 21.17
N SER A 121 -5.25 -0.36 20.41
CA SER A 121 -4.09 0.47 20.10
C SER A 121 -4.53 1.93 19.99
N THR A 122 -3.64 2.83 20.35
CA THR A 122 -3.82 4.28 20.22
C THR A 122 -3.47 4.82 18.83
N TYR A 123 -2.87 3.99 17.97
CA TYR A 123 -2.55 4.41 16.61
C TYR A 123 -3.82 4.64 15.79
N PRO A 124 -3.81 5.60 14.85
CA PRO A 124 -4.89 5.77 13.89
C PRO A 124 -4.91 4.63 12.87
N SER A 125 -6.06 4.36 12.27
CA SER A 125 -6.15 3.57 11.05
C SER A 125 -5.67 4.39 9.84
N ILE A 126 -5.35 3.73 8.71
CA ILE A 126 -5.01 4.44 7.47
C ILE A 126 -6.16 5.36 7.03
N ASN A 127 -7.41 4.93 7.19
CA ASN A 127 -8.56 5.75 6.80
C ASN A 127 -8.65 7.03 7.65
N GLU A 128 -8.45 6.93 8.96
CA GLU A 128 -8.41 8.09 9.86
C GLU A 128 -7.28 9.06 9.46
N LEU A 129 -6.07 8.54 9.16
CA LEU A 129 -4.95 9.37 8.69
C LEU A 129 -5.27 10.10 7.38
N ILE A 130 -5.86 9.41 6.41
CA ILE A 130 -6.22 10.00 5.11
C ILE A 130 -7.31 11.05 5.29
N GLU A 131 -8.31 10.81 6.13
CA GLU A 131 -9.37 11.79 6.42
C GLU A 131 -8.81 13.04 7.10
N ASP A 132 -7.87 12.89 8.01
CA ASP A 132 -7.23 14.04 8.68
C ASP A 132 -6.37 14.86 7.72
N ILE A 133 -5.64 14.21 6.81
CA ILE A 133 -4.88 14.91 5.75
C ILE A 133 -5.80 15.68 4.80
N ARG A 134 -6.99 15.16 4.51
CA ARG A 134 -7.96 15.81 3.60
C ARG A 134 -8.67 17.00 4.22
N LYS A 135 -8.75 17.09 5.54
CA LYS A 135 -9.43 18.19 6.25
C LYS A 135 -8.53 19.41 6.47
N ASN A 136 -7.22 19.25 6.36
CA ASN A 136 -6.20 20.30 6.48
C ASN A 136 -5.71 20.76 5.10
#